data_6c5a5dcb7e4d18dc713412611e423404
#
_entry.id   6c5a5dcb7e4d18dc713412611e423404
#
_cell.length_a   1.000
_cell.length_b   1.000
_cell.length_c   1.000
_cell.angle_alpha   90.00
_cell.angle_beta   90.00
_cell.angle_gamma   90.00
#
_symmetry.space_group_name_H-M   'P 1'
#
loop_
_entity.id
_entity.type
_entity.pdbx_description
1 polymer ?
#
loop_
_entity_poly.entity_id
_entity_poly.type
_entity_poly.pdbx_seq_one_letter_code
_entity_poly.pdbx_strand_id
1 'polypeptide(L)'
;METFQAETKNIKTITRVVAILVLANFVILAVVIGPDSVGYDPTYGPIQSIINFLIGFLTTGILMGIYVVFEVKKTFDLSHAHNILFVCVTVQMLFALGPLVTYNSVFENVIDASTVGAVSGSFNTAIFFLYGFYVFLLVSNDKKRNNLLSNRTQIVGNLFAAIIIPVSILSLFGLIPAAAWGALFILGGVI
;
A
#
# COMPACT_ATOMS: atom_id res chain seq x y z
N MET A 1 24.87 3.03 -17.33
CA MET A 1 24.23 1.68 -17.39
C MET A 1 24.33 0.95 -16.05
N GLU A 2 25.47 0.95 -15.38
CA GLU A 2 25.65 0.31 -14.07
C GLU A 2 24.77 0.87 -12.94
N THR A 3 24.62 2.18 -12.86
CA THR A 3 23.73 2.84 -11.86
C THR A 3 22.28 2.43 -12.05
N PHE A 4 21.78 2.37 -13.27
CA PHE A 4 20.43 1.94 -13.60
C PHE A 4 20.16 0.49 -13.19
N GLN A 5 21.09 -0.42 -13.44
CA GLN A 5 20.99 -1.82 -13.03
C GLN A 5 20.98 -1.97 -11.50
N ALA A 6 21.82 -1.19 -10.80
CA ALA A 6 21.86 -1.19 -9.35
C ALA A 6 20.56 -0.70 -8.73
N GLU A 7 19.98 0.41 -9.24
CA GLU A 7 18.71 0.95 -8.78
C GLU A 7 17.55 -0.02 -9.00
N THR A 8 17.49 -0.65 -10.19
CA THR A 8 16.47 -1.66 -10.50
C THR A 8 16.58 -2.88 -9.56
N LYS A 9 17.79 -3.32 -9.24
CA LYS A 9 18.03 -4.42 -8.30
C LYS A 9 17.57 -4.04 -6.88
N ASN A 10 17.85 -2.83 -6.45
CA ASN A 10 17.44 -2.34 -5.13
C ASN A 10 15.91 -2.26 -5.01
N ILE A 11 15.23 -1.68 -6.00
CA ILE A 11 13.75 -1.63 -6.04
C ILE A 11 13.17 -3.04 -5.92
N LYS A 12 13.67 -4.00 -6.70
CA LYS A 12 13.21 -5.39 -6.67
C LYS A 12 13.41 -6.04 -5.30
N THR A 13 14.53 -5.78 -4.64
CA THR A 13 14.81 -6.31 -3.30
C THR A 13 13.85 -5.71 -2.27
N ILE A 14 13.68 -4.39 -2.27
CA ILE A 14 12.78 -3.70 -1.34
C ILE A 14 11.34 -4.16 -1.55
N THR A 15 10.89 -4.30 -2.81
CA THR A 15 9.54 -4.80 -3.12
C THR A 15 9.29 -6.19 -2.54
N ARG A 16 10.27 -7.09 -2.60
CA ARG A 16 10.15 -8.43 -1.99
C ARG A 16 10.04 -8.35 -0.46
N VAL A 17 10.81 -7.48 0.18
CA VAL A 17 10.72 -7.26 1.63
C VAL A 17 9.32 -6.72 2.00
N VAL A 18 8.81 -5.76 1.26
CA VAL A 18 7.44 -5.23 1.47
C VAL A 18 6.41 -6.33 1.31
N ALA A 19 6.50 -7.17 0.29
CA ALA A 19 5.56 -8.29 0.09
C ALA A 19 5.57 -9.26 1.29
N ILE A 20 6.75 -9.59 1.82
CA ILE A 20 6.89 -10.45 3.01
C ILE A 20 6.26 -9.79 4.24
N LEU A 21 6.47 -8.49 4.45
CA LEU A 21 5.89 -7.75 5.57
C LEU A 21 4.36 -7.67 5.47
N VAL A 22 3.82 -7.46 4.26
CA VAL A 22 2.37 -7.47 4.02
C VAL A 22 1.78 -8.83 4.34
N LEU A 23 2.41 -9.92 3.90
CA LEU A 23 1.98 -11.28 4.23
C LEU A 23 2.05 -11.55 5.73
N ALA A 24 3.12 -11.15 6.40
CA ALA A 24 3.26 -11.29 7.85
C ALA A 24 2.16 -10.52 8.60
N ASN A 25 1.89 -9.28 8.19
CA ASN A 25 0.82 -8.48 8.77
C ASN A 25 -0.55 -9.13 8.58
N PHE A 26 -0.80 -9.70 7.40
CA PHE A 26 -2.04 -10.43 7.12
C PHE A 26 -2.19 -11.69 7.99
N VAL A 27 -1.11 -12.47 8.17
CA VAL A 27 -1.13 -13.66 9.04
C VAL A 27 -1.41 -13.25 10.49
N ILE A 28 -0.80 -12.17 10.99
CA ILE A 28 -1.08 -11.65 12.33
C ILE A 28 -2.56 -11.29 12.46
N LEU A 29 -3.11 -10.55 11.51
CA LEU A 29 -4.52 -10.17 11.50
C LEU A 29 -5.46 -11.38 11.44
N ALA A 30 -5.23 -12.29 10.51
CA ALA A 30 -6.18 -13.36 10.24
C ALA A 30 -6.10 -14.53 11.23
N VAL A 31 -4.88 -14.86 11.74
CA VAL A 31 -4.62 -16.05 12.52
C VAL A 31 -4.47 -15.74 14.02
N VAL A 32 -3.81 -14.65 14.35
CA VAL A 32 -3.45 -14.32 15.74
C VAL A 32 -4.54 -13.47 16.40
N ILE A 33 -4.99 -12.42 15.70
CA ILE A 33 -5.99 -11.48 16.22
C ILE A 33 -7.41 -12.03 15.99
N GLY A 34 -7.62 -12.75 14.89
CA GLY A 34 -8.89 -13.33 14.49
C GLY A 34 -9.78 -12.38 13.69
N PRO A 35 -10.72 -12.93 12.89
CA PRO A 35 -11.55 -12.12 11.98
C PRO A 35 -12.59 -11.25 12.69
N ASP A 36 -12.91 -11.56 13.94
CA ASP A 36 -13.94 -10.86 14.72
C ASP A 36 -13.38 -9.73 15.59
N SER A 37 -12.06 -9.54 15.61
CA SER A 37 -11.44 -8.46 16.35
C SER A 37 -11.64 -7.13 15.63
N VAL A 38 -12.68 -6.45 15.98
CA VAL A 38 -12.91 -5.05 15.60
C VAL A 38 -12.19 -4.18 16.61
N GLY A 39 -10.95 -3.78 16.30
CA GLY A 39 -10.26 -2.85 17.16
C GLY A 39 -8.75 -3.14 17.30
N TYR A 40 -8.11 -2.34 18.11
CA TYR A 40 -6.71 -2.46 18.44
C TYR A 40 -6.52 -3.52 19.55
N ASP A 41 -5.74 -4.55 19.28
CA ASP A 41 -5.34 -5.53 20.28
C ASP A 41 -4.10 -5.00 21.04
N PRO A 42 -4.16 -4.83 22.38
CA PRO A 42 -3.06 -4.27 23.16
C PRO A 42 -1.79 -5.13 23.11
N THR A 43 -1.91 -6.42 22.82
CA THR A 43 -0.78 -7.35 22.75
C THR A 43 -0.06 -7.27 21.41
N TYR A 44 -0.82 -7.31 20.32
CA TYR A 44 -0.27 -7.38 18.97
C TYR A 44 -0.33 -6.06 18.20
N GLY A 45 -1.16 -5.12 18.63
CA GLY A 45 -1.32 -3.81 18.01
C GLY A 45 -0.02 -3.03 17.86
N PRO A 46 0.88 -2.97 18.88
CA PRO A 46 2.18 -2.32 18.73
C PRO A 46 3.04 -2.94 17.64
N ILE A 47 3.09 -4.27 17.55
CA ILE A 47 3.84 -4.99 16.51
C ILE A 47 3.26 -4.69 15.14
N GLN A 48 1.94 -4.73 15.02
CA GLN A 48 1.23 -4.42 13.78
C GLN A 48 1.46 -2.97 13.32
N SER A 49 1.46 -2.02 14.25
CA SER A 49 1.76 -0.62 13.97
C SER A 49 3.18 -0.43 13.44
N ILE A 50 4.16 -1.10 14.04
CA ILE A 50 5.55 -1.07 13.58
C ILE A 50 5.67 -1.69 12.18
N ILE A 51 5.03 -2.83 11.93
CA ILE A 51 5.04 -3.47 10.61
C ILE A 51 4.42 -2.56 9.57
N ASN A 52 3.26 -1.95 9.84
CA ASN A 52 2.60 -1.01 8.93
C ASN A 52 3.45 0.24 8.66
N PHE A 53 4.13 0.76 9.67
CA PHE A 53 5.08 1.85 9.50
C PHE A 53 6.23 1.45 8.57
N LEU A 54 6.84 0.29 8.78
CA LEU A 54 7.92 -0.22 7.93
C LEU A 54 7.46 -0.46 6.49
N ILE A 55 6.26 -0.99 6.28
CA ILE A 55 5.66 -1.15 4.95
C ILE A 55 5.56 0.22 4.27
N GLY A 56 5.00 1.22 4.95
CA GLY A 56 4.87 2.58 4.42
C GLY A 56 6.24 3.19 4.09
N PHE A 57 7.21 3.09 5.00
CA PHE A 57 8.55 3.61 4.80
C PHE A 57 9.27 2.99 3.59
N LEU A 58 9.22 1.66 3.47
CA LEU A 58 9.82 0.97 2.33
C LEU A 58 9.10 1.27 1.02
N THR A 59 7.79 1.44 1.07
CA THR A 59 6.98 1.81 -0.10
C THR A 59 7.33 3.21 -0.61
N THR A 60 7.58 4.17 0.28
CA THR A 60 8.07 5.49 -0.16
C THR A 60 9.41 5.39 -0.86
N GLY A 61 10.30 4.52 -0.38
CA GLY A 61 11.57 4.20 -1.05
C GLY A 61 11.38 3.61 -2.45
N ILE A 62 10.44 2.67 -2.61
CA ILE A 62 10.08 2.10 -3.92
C ILE A 62 9.56 3.19 -4.85
N LEU A 63 8.66 4.05 -4.39
CA LEU A 63 8.11 5.14 -5.18
C LEU A 63 9.21 6.11 -5.64
N MET A 64 10.15 6.47 -4.77
CA MET A 64 11.31 7.29 -5.15
C MET A 64 12.17 6.61 -6.24
N GLY A 65 12.44 5.31 -6.10
CA GLY A 65 13.17 4.56 -7.12
C GLY A 65 12.43 4.53 -8.46
N ILE A 66 11.12 4.27 -8.44
CA ILE A 66 10.27 4.30 -9.65
C ILE A 66 10.31 5.68 -10.30
N TYR A 67 10.24 6.75 -9.49
CA TYR A 67 10.30 8.12 -9.99
C TYR A 67 11.53 8.38 -10.85
N VAL A 68 12.68 7.89 -10.42
CA VAL A 68 13.96 8.04 -11.12
C VAL A 68 14.03 7.12 -12.35
N VAL A 69 13.77 5.82 -12.16
CA VAL A 69 13.95 4.78 -13.20
C VAL A 69 13.01 5.00 -14.38
N PHE A 70 11.75 5.30 -14.12
CA PHE A 70 10.73 5.52 -15.17
C PHE A 70 10.61 6.97 -15.62
N GLU A 71 11.52 7.84 -15.17
CA GLU A 71 11.52 9.26 -15.53
C GLU A 71 10.13 9.92 -15.39
N VAL A 72 9.47 9.61 -14.27
CA VAL A 72 8.07 9.97 -13.99
C VAL A 72 7.76 11.44 -14.26
N LYS A 73 8.73 12.33 -13.96
CA LYS A 73 8.59 13.77 -14.17
C LYS A 73 8.33 14.19 -15.63
N LYS A 74 8.69 13.33 -16.59
CA LYS A 74 8.50 13.63 -18.02
C LYS A 74 7.06 13.44 -18.50
N THR A 75 6.20 12.87 -17.67
CA THR A 75 4.80 12.60 -18.00
C THR A 75 3.90 13.27 -16.98
N PHE A 76 3.09 14.23 -17.42
CA PHE A 76 2.24 15.04 -16.55
C PHE A 76 1.33 14.19 -15.66
N ASP A 77 0.49 13.34 -16.26
CA ASP A 77 -0.48 12.53 -15.51
C ASP A 77 0.19 11.58 -14.52
N LEU A 78 1.28 10.91 -14.95
CA LEU A 78 2.02 9.99 -14.10
C LEU A 78 2.72 10.73 -12.95
N SER A 79 3.25 11.92 -13.21
CA SER A 79 3.89 12.76 -12.18
C SER A 79 2.90 13.20 -11.10
N HIS A 80 1.70 13.63 -11.50
CA HIS A 80 0.65 14.03 -10.55
C HIS A 80 0.16 12.84 -9.72
N ALA A 81 -0.16 11.71 -10.37
CA ALA A 81 -0.57 10.50 -9.69
C ALA A 81 0.52 10.01 -8.71
N HIS A 82 1.78 10.09 -9.11
CA HIS A 82 2.92 9.74 -8.26
C HIS A 82 2.99 10.62 -7.01
N ASN A 83 2.92 11.93 -7.18
CA ASN A 83 3.03 12.86 -6.06
C ASN A 83 1.87 12.68 -5.07
N ILE A 84 0.64 12.52 -5.56
CA ILE A 84 -0.52 12.27 -4.71
C ILE A 84 -0.34 10.95 -3.95
N LEU A 85 0.03 9.87 -4.63
CA LEU A 85 0.25 8.57 -3.99
C LEU A 85 1.37 8.64 -2.96
N PHE A 86 2.50 9.31 -3.28
CA PHE A 86 3.62 9.48 -2.36
C PHE A 86 3.21 10.19 -1.07
N VAL A 87 2.45 11.29 -1.19
CA VAL A 87 1.92 12.02 -0.04
C VAL A 87 0.97 11.13 0.77
N CYS A 88 0.03 10.44 0.12
CA CYS A 88 -0.92 9.57 0.80
C CYS A 88 -0.23 8.42 1.56
N VAL A 89 0.77 7.78 0.95
CA VAL A 89 1.55 6.71 1.61
C VAL A 89 2.36 7.26 2.80
N THR A 90 2.93 8.46 2.66
CA THR A 90 3.66 9.11 3.77
C THR A 90 2.73 9.43 4.93
N VAL A 91 1.55 9.96 4.66
CA VAL A 91 0.52 10.23 5.68
C VAL A 91 0.06 8.93 6.34
N GLN A 92 -0.20 7.88 5.57
CA GLN A 92 -0.56 6.56 6.10
C GLN A 92 0.52 5.99 7.03
N MET A 93 1.79 6.14 6.64
CA MET A 93 2.92 5.74 7.48
C MET A 93 2.89 6.43 8.85
N LEU A 94 2.59 7.72 8.89
CA LEU A 94 2.45 8.45 10.15
C LEU A 94 1.24 7.99 10.96
N PHE A 95 0.10 7.73 10.30
CA PHE A 95 -1.08 7.18 10.97
C PHE A 95 -0.84 5.79 11.57
N ALA A 96 0.05 4.98 11.00
CA ALA A 96 0.40 3.69 11.56
C ALA A 96 1.07 3.79 12.94
N LEU A 97 1.69 4.92 13.27
CA LEU A 97 2.25 5.21 14.60
C LEU A 97 1.21 5.73 15.58
N GLY A 98 0.06 6.20 15.11
CA GLY A 98 -1.01 6.75 15.95
C GLY A 98 -1.40 5.84 17.13
N PRO A 99 -1.68 4.55 16.93
CA PRO A 99 -2.01 3.63 18.00
C PRO A 99 -0.93 3.52 19.09
N LEU A 100 0.35 3.61 18.74
CA LEU A 100 1.44 3.58 19.72
C LEU A 100 1.44 4.81 20.64
N VAL A 101 0.93 5.94 20.15
CA VAL A 101 0.85 7.20 20.90
C VAL A 101 -0.46 7.29 21.68
N THR A 102 -1.58 6.86 21.10
CA THR A 102 -2.92 6.98 21.68
C THR A 102 -3.17 5.96 22.80
N TYR A 103 -2.52 4.82 22.78
CA TYR A 103 -2.60 3.82 23.85
C TYR A 103 -1.69 4.11 25.06
N ASN A 104 -0.90 5.15 25.02
CA ASN A 104 -0.30 5.70 26.23
C ASN A 104 -1.41 6.45 26.99
N SER A 105 -1.65 6.07 28.24
CA SER A 105 -2.76 6.43 29.13
C SER A 105 -3.22 7.91 29.18
N VAL A 106 -2.46 8.81 28.58
CA VAL A 106 -2.76 10.24 28.52
C VAL A 106 -3.81 10.57 27.44
N PHE A 107 -3.96 9.73 26.39
CA PHE A 107 -4.83 10.01 25.25
C PHE A 107 -6.05 9.08 25.14
N GLU A 108 -6.17 8.09 26.03
CA GLU A 108 -7.26 7.10 26.02
C GLU A 108 -8.66 7.71 26.03
N ASN A 109 -8.82 8.92 26.55
CA ASN A 109 -10.11 9.59 26.66
C ASN A 109 -10.37 10.67 25.59
N VAL A 110 -9.43 10.89 24.68
CA VAL A 110 -9.54 12.03 23.72
C VAL A 110 -9.93 11.57 22.33
N ILE A 111 -9.61 10.33 21.95
CA ILE A 111 -9.85 9.82 20.58
C ILE A 111 -10.56 8.47 20.68
N ASP A 112 -11.79 8.40 20.17
CA ASP A 112 -12.53 7.15 20.06
C ASP A 112 -11.84 6.22 19.03
N ALA A 113 -11.41 5.03 19.52
CA ALA A 113 -10.72 4.03 18.72
C ALA A 113 -11.54 3.57 17.49
N SER A 114 -12.87 3.57 17.60
CA SER A 114 -13.77 3.20 16.50
C SER A 114 -13.71 4.23 15.37
N THR A 115 -13.68 5.50 15.71
CA THR A 115 -13.56 6.62 14.75
C THR A 115 -12.20 6.58 14.05
N VAL A 116 -11.10 6.36 14.78
CA VAL A 116 -9.76 6.22 14.19
C VAL A 116 -9.70 5.02 13.24
N GLY A 117 -10.28 3.89 13.63
CA GLY A 117 -10.36 2.70 12.78
C GLY A 117 -11.14 2.94 11.50
N ALA A 118 -12.30 3.60 11.57
CA ALA A 118 -13.13 3.91 10.40
C ALA A 118 -12.42 4.88 9.44
N VAL A 119 -11.80 5.94 9.95
CA VAL A 119 -11.05 6.91 9.13
C VAL A 119 -9.85 6.24 8.48
N SER A 120 -9.07 5.47 9.24
CA SER A 120 -7.92 4.72 8.72
C SER A 120 -8.32 3.71 7.64
N GLY A 121 -9.42 2.97 7.84
CA GLY A 121 -9.95 2.02 6.87
C GLY A 121 -10.37 2.68 5.56
N SER A 122 -11.10 3.79 5.64
CA SER A 122 -11.52 4.56 4.46
C SER A 122 -10.32 5.14 3.72
N PHE A 123 -9.34 5.65 4.45
CA PHE A 123 -8.12 6.19 3.87
C PHE A 123 -7.29 5.10 3.18
N ASN A 124 -7.15 3.93 3.80
CA ASN A 124 -6.49 2.78 3.19
C ASN A 124 -7.17 2.38 1.87
N THR A 125 -8.49 2.34 1.84
CA THR A 125 -9.26 2.04 0.62
C THR A 125 -8.98 3.04 -0.49
N ALA A 126 -8.93 4.33 -0.17
CA ALA A 126 -8.56 5.36 -1.13
C ALA A 126 -7.13 5.22 -1.66
N ILE A 127 -6.19 4.84 -0.79
CA ILE A 127 -4.80 4.57 -1.20
C ILE A 127 -4.74 3.37 -2.16
N PHE A 128 -5.50 2.29 -1.94
CA PHE A 128 -5.52 1.17 -2.87
C PHE A 128 -6.08 1.56 -4.24
N PHE A 129 -7.11 2.40 -4.29
CA PHE A 129 -7.57 2.99 -5.54
C PHE A 129 -6.44 3.74 -6.26
N LEU A 130 -5.72 4.60 -5.54
CA LEU A 130 -4.58 5.36 -6.08
C LEU A 130 -3.44 4.44 -6.55
N TYR A 131 -3.16 3.35 -5.84
CA TYR A 131 -2.19 2.35 -6.29
C TYR A 131 -2.58 1.72 -7.61
N GLY A 132 -3.82 1.26 -7.72
CA GLY A 132 -4.32 0.67 -8.96
C GLY A 132 -4.22 1.65 -10.12
N PHE A 133 -4.64 2.88 -9.92
CA PHE A 133 -4.58 3.93 -10.91
C PHE A 133 -3.14 4.28 -11.31
N TYR A 134 -2.25 4.39 -10.33
CA TYR A 134 -0.82 4.65 -10.56
C TYR A 134 -0.15 3.53 -11.35
N VAL A 135 -0.41 2.26 -10.99
CA VAL A 135 0.13 1.09 -11.71
C VAL A 135 -0.38 1.08 -13.15
N PHE A 136 -1.66 1.36 -13.37
CA PHE A 136 -2.23 1.48 -14.71
C PHE A 136 -1.52 2.54 -15.56
N LEU A 137 -1.32 3.75 -15.00
CA LEU A 137 -0.61 4.81 -15.69
C LEU A 137 0.85 4.45 -15.96
N LEU A 138 1.53 3.83 -14.98
CA LEU A 138 2.93 3.42 -15.10
C LEU A 138 3.12 2.42 -16.24
N VAL A 139 2.31 1.35 -16.26
CA VAL A 139 2.36 0.32 -17.31
C VAL A 139 2.02 0.90 -18.68
N SER A 140 1.00 1.76 -18.75
CA SER A 140 0.59 2.40 -20.00
C SER A 140 1.65 3.33 -20.57
N ASN A 141 2.34 4.07 -19.70
CA ASN A 141 3.43 4.96 -20.09
C ASN A 141 4.70 4.19 -20.47
N ASP A 142 5.04 3.13 -19.73
CA ASP A 142 6.20 2.31 -20.01
C ASP A 142 6.08 1.67 -21.41
N LYS A 143 4.94 1.10 -21.72
CA LYS A 143 4.66 0.51 -23.05
C LYS A 143 4.84 1.50 -24.21
N LYS A 144 4.51 2.78 -23.96
CA LYS A 144 4.59 3.82 -25.01
C LYS A 144 5.99 4.41 -25.17
N ARG A 145 6.80 4.44 -24.12
CA ARG A 145 8.04 5.24 -24.08
C ARG A 145 9.30 4.44 -23.83
N ASN A 146 9.32 3.64 -22.80
CA ASN A 146 10.56 3.09 -22.27
C ASN A 146 10.71 1.60 -22.50
N ASN A 147 9.59 0.87 -22.52
CA ASN A 147 9.52 -0.59 -22.66
C ASN A 147 10.49 -1.33 -21.71
N LEU A 148 10.59 -0.84 -20.47
CA LEU A 148 11.46 -1.39 -19.43
C LEU A 148 10.84 -2.60 -18.74
N LEU A 149 9.50 -2.63 -18.66
CA LEU A 149 8.76 -3.72 -18.04
C LEU A 149 8.63 -4.90 -19.01
N SER A 150 8.86 -6.10 -18.50
CA SER A 150 8.59 -7.31 -19.27
C SER A 150 7.10 -7.43 -19.60
N ASN A 151 6.77 -8.13 -20.70
CA ASN A 151 5.36 -8.38 -21.06
C ASN A 151 4.56 -9.03 -19.93
N ARG A 152 5.18 -9.93 -19.17
CA ARG A 152 4.54 -10.55 -17.99
C ARG A 152 4.21 -9.50 -16.93
N THR A 153 5.14 -8.63 -16.60
CA THR A 153 4.94 -7.56 -15.61
C THR A 153 3.86 -6.59 -16.07
N GLN A 154 3.80 -6.26 -17.36
CA GLN A 154 2.74 -5.40 -17.90
C GLN A 154 1.35 -6.06 -17.80
N ILE A 155 1.23 -7.36 -18.11
CA ILE A 155 -0.03 -8.11 -17.97
C ILE A 155 -0.47 -8.13 -16.51
N VAL A 156 0.43 -8.49 -15.62
CA VAL A 156 0.17 -8.57 -14.18
C VAL A 156 -0.24 -7.20 -13.61
N GLY A 157 0.48 -6.13 -13.96
CA GLY A 157 0.14 -4.77 -13.53
C GLY A 157 -1.24 -4.32 -14.03
N ASN A 158 -1.59 -4.64 -15.29
CA ASN A 158 -2.92 -4.33 -15.82
C ASN A 158 -4.02 -5.13 -15.13
N LEU A 159 -3.80 -6.43 -14.87
CA LEU A 159 -4.75 -7.26 -14.11
C LEU A 159 -4.92 -6.76 -12.68
N PHE A 160 -3.83 -6.40 -12.01
CA PHE A 160 -3.89 -5.78 -10.69
C PHE A 160 -4.74 -4.51 -10.72
N ALA A 161 -4.48 -3.59 -11.64
CA ALA A 161 -5.25 -2.36 -11.76
C ALA A 161 -6.73 -2.62 -12.08
N ALA A 162 -7.02 -3.56 -12.99
CA ALA A 162 -8.37 -3.94 -13.38
C ALA A 162 -9.19 -4.54 -12.23
N ILE A 163 -8.54 -5.15 -11.24
CA ILE A 163 -9.20 -5.71 -10.07
C ILE A 163 -9.28 -4.67 -8.93
N ILE A 164 -8.15 -4.03 -8.59
CA ILE A 164 -8.08 -3.19 -7.40
C ILE A 164 -8.91 -1.91 -7.53
N ILE A 165 -8.99 -1.31 -8.72
CA ILE A 165 -9.74 -0.08 -8.93
C ILE A 165 -11.25 -0.30 -8.67
N PRO A 166 -11.94 -1.26 -9.34
CA PRO A 166 -13.35 -1.51 -9.07
C PRO A 166 -13.61 -1.95 -7.61
N VAL A 167 -12.75 -2.81 -7.07
CA VAL A 167 -12.91 -3.29 -5.69
C VAL A 167 -12.80 -2.14 -4.70
N SER A 168 -11.84 -1.24 -4.88
CA SER A 168 -11.70 -0.07 -4.02
C SER A 168 -12.94 0.84 -4.09
N ILE A 169 -13.48 1.07 -5.29
CA ILE A 169 -14.71 1.85 -5.48
C ILE A 169 -15.88 1.16 -4.77
N LEU A 170 -16.11 -0.12 -5.01
CA LEU A 170 -17.19 -0.87 -4.38
C LEU A 170 -17.08 -0.92 -2.85
N SER A 171 -15.85 -0.98 -2.33
CA SER A 171 -15.61 -0.93 -0.89
C SER A 171 -15.89 0.44 -0.28
N LEU A 172 -15.59 1.54 -0.99
CA LEU A 172 -15.96 2.89 -0.53
C LEU A 172 -17.49 3.06 -0.39
N PHE A 173 -18.26 2.34 -1.20
CA PHE A 173 -19.72 2.30 -1.09
C PHE A 173 -20.25 1.22 -0.13
N GLY A 174 -19.36 0.52 0.58
CA GLY A 174 -19.75 -0.53 1.53
C GLY A 174 -20.33 -1.80 0.88
N LEU A 175 -20.16 -1.97 -0.44
CA LEU A 175 -20.68 -3.11 -1.20
C LEU A 175 -19.81 -4.36 -1.11
N ILE A 176 -18.56 -4.23 -0.66
CA ILE A 176 -17.62 -5.33 -0.48
C ILE A 176 -17.24 -5.42 1.00
N PRO A 177 -17.46 -6.58 1.64
CA PRO A 177 -17.08 -6.79 3.02
C PRO A 177 -15.55 -6.76 3.21
N ALA A 178 -15.09 -6.35 4.39
CA ALA A 178 -13.67 -6.26 4.73
C ALA A 178 -12.90 -7.58 4.51
N ALA A 179 -13.55 -8.72 4.65
CA ALA A 179 -12.95 -10.04 4.39
C ALA A 179 -12.50 -10.22 2.91
N ALA A 180 -13.14 -9.56 1.96
CA ALA A 180 -12.75 -9.62 0.56
C ALA A 180 -11.41 -8.94 0.30
N TRP A 181 -11.04 -7.95 1.12
CA TRP A 181 -9.71 -7.31 1.08
C TRP A 181 -8.59 -8.28 1.40
N GLY A 182 -8.79 -9.20 2.36
CA GLY A 182 -7.82 -10.22 2.70
C GLY A 182 -7.46 -11.11 1.50
N ALA A 183 -8.46 -11.53 0.73
CA ALA A 183 -8.24 -12.32 -0.48
C ALA A 183 -7.47 -11.53 -1.56
N LEU A 184 -7.75 -10.24 -1.71
CA LEU A 184 -7.05 -9.39 -2.67
C LEU A 184 -5.60 -9.09 -2.26
N PHE A 185 -5.33 -8.97 -0.96
CA PHE A 185 -3.97 -8.84 -0.45
C PHE A 185 -3.13 -10.09 -0.70
N ILE A 186 -3.72 -11.27 -0.55
CA ILE A 186 -3.05 -12.53 -0.87
C ILE A 186 -2.72 -12.58 -2.37
N LEU A 187 -3.68 -12.24 -3.23
CA LEU A 187 -3.47 -12.19 -4.68
C LEU A 187 -2.42 -11.12 -5.06
N GLY A 188 -2.46 -9.94 -4.47
CA GLY A 188 -1.49 -8.87 -4.72
C GLY A 188 -0.09 -9.14 -4.19
N GLY A 189 0.05 -9.93 -3.12
CA GLY A 189 1.34 -10.32 -2.56
C GLY A 189 2.02 -11.51 -3.26
N VAL A 190 1.25 -12.27 -4.04
CA VAL A 190 1.76 -13.42 -4.84
C VAL A 190 2.17 -12.99 -6.26
N ILE A 191 1.73 -11.84 -6.71
CA ILE A 191 2.02 -11.24 -8.02
C ILE A 191 3.20 -10.29 -7.90
#